data_8b18e5f6cfe3c3d2d17bdb6bb4403b5a
#
_entry.id   8b18e5f6cfe3c3d2d17bdb6bb4403b5a
#
_cell.length_a   1.000
_cell.length_b   1.000
_cell.length_c   1.000
_cell.angle_alpha   90.00
_cell.angle_beta   90.00
_cell.angle_gamma   90.00
#
_symmetry.space_group_name_H-M   'P 1'
#
loop_
_entity.id
_entity.type
_entity.pdbx_description
1 polymer ?
#
loop_
_entity_poly.entity_id
_entity_poly.type
_entity_poly.pdbx_seq_one_letter_code
_entity_poly.pdbx_strand_id
1 'polypeptide(L)'
;MSVAKKAATSLVNDLPSGAKLGLTVYGANTSSAASAKAKGCKDVVLTTPVGTNNASALKSGISGAKASGYTPIGTALKKAAAALPKDGDRAIVLVSDGIDSCSPPPPCEVASDLKDQGVDLTIHTIGFRVGERARMDLSCIAQATGGEYSDAQDGDQLADQLKQRATRAMQGYEVSGEPINGGDRIGDATAVKPGTYLDTLKKGSDSITDDGSDKYYAVHVSDGERVHASATVVPPPGNAHWSDAHSLYTEMEVVGQDGNSFSDDISASGNGEGPSDSGDMPLVAAVNSKPVGDKDNGDSCNADTLYLHVSRSGPAHKNDPFPLELVVALEKPGAAPKGSPATKVTKDTQGAKQVKPKSEKPVKLGRSFAKATLVEPGSFVTDLVPGDVRMVKIPVHQGQRLRYRAEAVDLGGNSYGAYERPTLNMNFYNPLRMPVTIDDVQRTEYVTLDSGHALTGGFQTPVNAANRDVDGMTDDATTIASNWLGGDQYVMLNLSQLTHVKSTDKNEPVRVQITFQVDGTAQKGVHLTTSHDAPMNTAVNDQGKKGTAVDAGGTKTASDHRILGLSRTGLTGGAIGAGVIAIAAIIGATVLIRRRKRS
;
A
#
# COMPACT_ATOMS: atom_id res chain seq x y z
N MET A 1 18.53 24.78 -9.51
CA MET A 1 19.28 24.69 -8.24
C MET A 1 18.58 25.39 -7.09
N SER A 2 18.32 26.69 -7.10
CA SER A 2 17.70 27.41 -5.98
C SER A 2 16.31 26.82 -5.62
N VAL A 3 15.51 26.51 -6.62
CA VAL A 3 14.18 25.93 -6.47
C VAL A 3 14.25 24.56 -5.78
N ALA A 4 15.11 23.66 -6.24
CA ALA A 4 15.25 22.33 -5.65
C ALA A 4 15.82 22.38 -4.22
N LYS A 5 16.70 23.33 -3.93
CA LYS A 5 17.17 23.56 -2.55
C LYS A 5 16.03 24.01 -1.64
N LYS A 6 15.14 24.91 -2.12
CA LYS A 6 13.95 25.32 -1.36
C LYS A 6 13.04 24.13 -1.09
N ALA A 7 12.72 23.34 -2.12
CA ALA A 7 11.87 22.15 -2.00
C ALA A 7 12.44 21.12 -1.00
N ALA A 8 13.74 20.80 -1.12
CA ALA A 8 14.40 19.89 -0.19
C ALA A 8 14.47 20.46 1.25
N THR A 9 14.64 21.77 1.41
CA THR A 9 14.63 22.40 2.74
C THR A 9 13.24 22.41 3.35
N SER A 10 12.20 22.62 2.55
CA SER A 10 10.80 22.49 2.99
C SER A 10 10.53 21.08 3.51
N LEU A 11 10.91 20.05 2.76
CA LEU A 11 10.80 18.66 3.22
C LEU A 11 11.45 18.47 4.60
N VAL A 12 12.70 18.94 4.78
CA VAL A 12 13.41 18.79 6.07
C VAL A 12 12.69 19.50 7.23
N ASN A 13 11.97 20.59 6.95
CA ASN A 13 11.18 21.29 7.96
C ASN A 13 9.91 20.51 8.37
N ASP A 14 9.33 19.78 7.40
CA ASP A 14 8.04 19.10 7.55
C ASP A 14 8.20 17.63 8.02
N LEU A 15 9.43 17.17 8.22
CA LEU A 15 9.68 15.80 8.68
C LEU A 15 9.22 15.60 10.12
N PRO A 16 8.55 14.47 10.42
CA PRO A 16 8.20 14.11 11.78
C PRO A 16 9.44 13.93 12.66
N SER A 17 9.30 14.18 13.96
CA SER A 17 10.37 13.93 14.91
C SER A 17 10.73 12.44 14.90
N GLY A 18 12.02 12.13 14.88
CA GLY A 18 12.51 10.74 14.82
C GLY A 18 12.66 10.17 13.40
N ALA A 19 12.25 10.89 12.35
CA ALA A 19 12.54 10.49 10.98
C ALA A 19 14.04 10.31 10.75
N LYS A 20 14.43 9.18 10.14
CA LYS A 20 15.81 8.89 9.78
C LYS A 20 16.03 9.24 8.31
N LEU A 21 16.75 10.33 8.07
CA LEU A 21 17.02 10.83 6.73
C LEU A 21 18.51 11.01 6.51
N GLY A 22 18.98 10.74 5.29
CA GLY A 22 20.32 11.05 4.81
C GLY A 22 20.26 11.84 3.52
N LEU A 23 21.37 12.45 3.11
CA LEU A 23 21.49 13.21 1.87
C LEU A 23 22.71 12.77 1.07
N THR A 24 22.48 12.33 -0.16
CA THR A 24 23.50 12.07 -1.17
C THR A 24 23.35 13.07 -2.30
N VAL A 25 24.45 13.69 -2.69
CA VAL A 25 24.51 14.67 -3.79
C VAL A 25 25.49 14.16 -4.84
N TYR A 26 25.20 14.36 -6.11
CA TYR A 26 26.10 13.98 -7.21
C TYR A 26 26.28 15.10 -8.23
N GLY A 27 27.35 14.99 -9.04
CA GLY A 27 27.70 15.99 -10.05
C GLY A 27 28.01 17.38 -9.49
N ALA A 28 28.54 17.45 -8.25
CA ALA A 28 28.73 18.71 -7.55
C ALA A 28 30.17 19.24 -7.53
N ASN A 29 31.16 18.35 -7.73
CA ASN A 29 32.56 18.69 -7.48
C ASN A 29 33.46 18.61 -8.72
N THR A 30 32.95 18.11 -9.84
CA THR A 30 33.70 17.97 -11.11
C THR A 30 33.03 18.79 -12.21
N SER A 31 33.82 19.22 -13.18
CA SER A 31 33.28 19.90 -14.36
C SER A 31 32.64 18.92 -15.35
N SER A 32 31.78 19.43 -16.22
CA SER A 32 31.15 18.70 -17.33
C SER A 32 32.03 18.55 -18.57
N ALA A 33 33.33 18.94 -18.50
CA ALA A 33 34.28 18.80 -19.59
C ALA A 33 34.49 17.33 -19.93
N ALA A 34 34.64 16.98 -21.23
CA ALA A 34 34.81 15.60 -21.68
C ALA A 34 36.00 14.89 -21.01
N SER A 35 37.12 15.61 -20.78
CA SER A 35 38.30 15.11 -20.07
C SER A 35 38.04 14.77 -18.59
N ALA A 36 37.00 15.31 -18.00
CA ALA A 36 36.61 15.05 -16.61
C ALA A 36 35.61 13.90 -16.46
N LYS A 37 35.12 13.28 -17.56
CA LYS A 37 34.02 12.29 -17.53
C LYS A 37 34.29 11.13 -16.56
N ALA A 38 35.49 10.51 -16.61
CA ALA A 38 35.80 9.38 -15.75
C ALA A 38 35.78 9.71 -14.24
N LYS A 39 36.14 10.94 -13.89
CA LYS A 39 36.09 11.47 -12.53
C LYS A 39 34.67 11.92 -12.19
N GLY A 40 33.97 12.55 -13.14
CA GLY A 40 32.61 13.04 -12.99
C GLY A 40 31.60 11.92 -12.76
N CYS A 41 31.77 10.77 -13.41
CA CYS A 41 30.94 9.59 -13.20
C CYS A 41 31.13 8.90 -11.83
N LYS A 42 32.11 9.33 -11.05
CA LYS A 42 32.36 8.92 -9.65
C LYS A 42 32.02 10.03 -8.64
N ASP A 43 31.59 11.21 -9.12
CA ASP A 43 31.32 12.37 -8.29
C ASP A 43 29.96 12.23 -7.58
N VAL A 44 29.96 11.42 -6.55
CA VAL A 44 28.81 11.18 -5.67
C VAL A 44 29.28 11.31 -4.22
N VAL A 45 28.63 12.16 -3.45
CA VAL A 45 28.99 12.46 -2.06
C VAL A 45 27.80 12.22 -1.13
N LEU A 46 27.97 11.37 -0.12
CA LEU A 46 27.09 11.30 1.02
C LEU A 46 27.36 12.52 1.92
N THR A 47 26.58 13.59 1.77
CA THR A 47 26.79 14.84 2.51
C THR A 47 26.29 14.78 3.93
N THR A 48 25.22 14.00 4.15
CA THR A 48 24.66 13.76 5.48
C THR A 48 24.34 12.28 5.62
N PRO A 49 25.00 11.57 6.54
CA PRO A 49 24.65 10.18 6.85
C PRO A 49 23.21 10.06 7.33
N VAL A 50 22.64 8.88 7.12
CA VAL A 50 21.28 8.59 7.63
C VAL A 50 21.29 8.61 9.15
N GLY A 51 20.40 9.41 9.73
CA GLY A 51 20.27 9.56 11.17
C GLY A 51 19.04 10.35 11.57
N THR A 52 18.70 10.28 12.85
CA THR A 52 17.64 11.09 13.48
C THR A 52 18.20 12.44 13.93
N ASN A 53 17.31 13.44 14.08
CA ASN A 53 17.67 14.77 14.59
C ASN A 53 18.81 15.48 13.84
N ASN A 54 19.01 15.16 12.57
CA ASN A 54 20.07 15.68 11.72
C ASN A 54 19.62 16.83 10.79
N ALA A 55 18.48 17.46 11.07
CA ALA A 55 17.88 18.52 10.23
C ALA A 55 18.86 19.66 9.92
N SER A 56 19.67 20.09 10.88
CA SER A 56 20.69 21.13 10.67
C SER A 56 21.76 20.69 9.67
N ALA A 57 22.25 19.45 9.78
CA ALA A 57 23.24 18.90 8.87
C ALA A 57 22.65 18.71 7.45
N LEU A 58 21.39 18.27 7.35
CA LEU A 58 20.67 18.15 6.08
C LEU A 58 20.54 19.52 5.40
N LYS A 59 20.09 20.55 6.11
CA LYS A 59 19.98 21.92 5.57
C LYS A 59 21.33 22.46 5.12
N SER A 60 22.40 22.21 5.87
CA SER A 60 23.76 22.57 5.50
C SER A 60 24.22 21.84 4.24
N GLY A 61 23.98 20.53 4.14
CA GLY A 61 24.27 19.74 2.95
C GLY A 61 23.49 20.20 1.71
N ILE A 62 22.20 20.51 1.87
CA ILE A 62 21.35 21.07 0.80
C ILE A 62 21.89 22.43 0.33
N SER A 63 22.20 23.33 1.27
CA SER A 63 22.69 24.65 0.93
C SER A 63 24.05 24.61 0.21
N GLY A 64 24.93 23.69 0.61
CA GLY A 64 26.25 23.47 0.03
C GLY A 64 26.27 22.81 -1.35
N ALA A 65 25.18 22.14 -1.76
CA ALA A 65 25.11 21.44 -3.03
C ALA A 65 25.31 22.40 -4.23
N LYS A 66 26.09 21.97 -5.23
CA LYS A 66 26.36 22.73 -6.46
C LYS A 66 26.01 21.88 -7.67
N ALA A 67 25.68 22.51 -8.80
CA ALA A 67 25.46 21.85 -10.07
C ALA A 67 26.63 22.19 -10.99
N SER A 68 27.49 21.24 -11.29
CA SER A 68 28.69 21.53 -12.07
C SER A 68 29.16 20.41 -12.99
N GLY A 69 28.69 19.18 -12.81
CA GLY A 69 29.30 18.00 -13.42
C GLY A 69 28.37 17.10 -14.21
N TYR A 70 28.78 15.84 -14.29
CA TYR A 70 28.03 14.74 -14.91
C TYR A 70 26.87 14.28 -14.02
N THR A 71 25.96 13.50 -14.61
CA THR A 71 24.77 12.94 -13.95
C THR A 71 24.93 11.42 -13.76
N PRO A 72 25.69 10.95 -12.73
CA PRO A 72 25.95 9.53 -12.49
C PRO A 72 24.82 8.88 -11.66
N ILE A 73 23.62 8.72 -12.23
CA ILE A 73 22.44 8.19 -11.51
C ILE A 73 22.72 6.79 -10.94
N GLY A 74 23.19 5.85 -11.75
CA GLY A 74 23.48 4.50 -11.30
C GLY A 74 24.49 4.44 -10.14
N THR A 75 25.56 5.25 -10.20
CA THR A 75 26.53 5.36 -9.10
C THR A 75 25.91 5.97 -7.85
N ALA A 76 25.04 6.97 -8.02
CA ALA A 76 24.33 7.62 -6.91
C ALA A 76 23.40 6.65 -6.19
N LEU A 77 22.62 5.84 -6.94
CA LEU A 77 21.77 4.80 -6.38
C LEU A 77 22.56 3.78 -5.56
N LYS A 78 23.66 3.24 -6.10
CA LYS A 78 24.53 2.31 -5.37
C LYS A 78 25.07 2.92 -4.07
N LYS A 79 25.51 4.17 -4.12
CA LYS A 79 26.07 4.85 -2.92
C LYS A 79 25.00 5.18 -1.89
N ALA A 80 23.81 5.61 -2.32
CA ALA A 80 22.68 5.86 -1.45
C ALA A 80 22.19 4.56 -0.79
N ALA A 81 22.03 3.49 -1.56
CA ALA A 81 21.63 2.18 -1.02
C ALA A 81 22.63 1.64 0.02
N ALA A 82 23.94 1.78 -0.25
CA ALA A 82 25.00 1.37 0.68
C ALA A 82 25.03 2.21 1.98
N ALA A 83 24.48 3.42 1.97
CA ALA A 83 24.38 4.29 3.14
C ALA A 83 23.16 4.00 4.01
N LEU A 84 22.20 3.22 3.52
CA LEU A 84 21.01 2.83 4.26
C LEU A 84 21.33 1.72 5.27
N PRO A 85 20.64 1.67 6.43
CA PRO A 85 20.74 0.56 7.37
C PRO A 85 20.44 -0.79 6.69
N LYS A 86 21.00 -1.87 7.23
CA LYS A 86 20.76 -3.21 6.68
C LYS A 86 19.39 -3.76 7.02
N ASP A 87 18.78 -3.28 8.09
CA ASP A 87 17.52 -3.77 8.62
C ASP A 87 16.43 -2.68 8.55
N GLY A 88 15.19 -3.10 8.32
CA GLY A 88 14.01 -2.25 8.27
C GLY A 88 13.69 -1.77 6.85
N ASP A 89 12.62 -1.01 6.76
CA ASP A 89 12.14 -0.43 5.49
C ASP A 89 13.14 0.61 5.00
N ARG A 90 13.53 0.51 3.74
CA ARG A 90 14.54 1.36 3.12
C ARG A 90 14.00 1.99 1.86
N ALA A 91 14.13 3.30 1.76
CA ALA A 91 13.72 4.00 0.56
C ALA A 91 14.74 5.03 0.10
N ILE A 92 14.77 5.26 -1.20
CA ILE A 92 15.51 6.36 -1.84
C ILE A 92 14.49 7.21 -2.58
N VAL A 93 14.54 8.53 -2.39
CA VAL A 93 13.85 9.49 -3.25
C VAL A 93 14.89 10.14 -4.15
N LEU A 94 14.86 9.80 -5.42
CA LEU A 94 15.77 10.33 -6.44
C LEU A 94 15.11 11.52 -7.15
N VAL A 95 15.77 12.67 -7.14
CA VAL A 95 15.36 13.83 -7.96
C VAL A 95 16.36 14.04 -9.07
N SER A 96 15.90 14.14 -10.32
CA SER A 96 16.75 14.45 -11.47
C SER A 96 16.07 15.43 -12.42
N ASP A 97 16.87 16.33 -13.00
CA ASP A 97 16.48 17.23 -14.09
C ASP A 97 17.05 16.81 -15.46
N GLY A 98 17.67 15.62 -15.54
CA GLY A 98 18.31 15.17 -16.76
C GLY A 98 18.49 13.67 -16.89
N ILE A 99 19.07 13.29 -18.00
CA ILE A 99 19.40 11.91 -18.38
C ILE A 99 20.71 11.49 -17.70
N ASP A 100 20.82 10.23 -17.34
CA ASP A 100 22.13 9.67 -16.93
C ASP A 100 23.17 9.89 -18.02
N SER A 101 24.31 10.42 -17.65
CA SER A 101 25.42 10.70 -18.55
C SER A 101 26.60 9.75 -18.38
N CYS A 102 26.43 8.71 -17.55
CA CYS A 102 27.49 7.82 -17.10
C CYS A 102 27.27 6.34 -17.40
N SER A 103 26.20 6.01 -18.10
CA SER A 103 25.97 4.64 -18.59
C SER A 103 27.11 4.18 -19.52
N PRO A 104 27.42 2.86 -19.61
CA PRO A 104 26.84 1.71 -18.92
C PRO A 104 27.36 1.52 -17.48
N PRO A 105 26.67 0.79 -16.59
CA PRO A 105 25.36 0.17 -16.82
C PRO A 105 24.24 1.20 -16.80
N PRO A 106 23.09 0.91 -17.45
CA PRO A 106 21.90 1.76 -17.37
C PRO A 106 21.39 1.86 -15.94
N PRO A 107 20.91 3.03 -15.47
CA PRO A 107 20.42 3.18 -14.10
C PRO A 107 19.25 2.27 -13.72
N CYS A 108 18.41 1.90 -14.68
CA CYS A 108 17.31 0.95 -14.46
C CYS A 108 17.83 -0.47 -14.12
N GLU A 109 18.86 -0.94 -14.83
CA GLU A 109 19.54 -2.21 -14.52
C GLU A 109 20.18 -2.16 -13.13
N VAL A 110 20.81 -1.04 -12.77
CA VAL A 110 21.35 -0.84 -11.42
C VAL A 110 20.27 -0.91 -10.35
N ALA A 111 19.07 -0.36 -10.60
CA ALA A 111 17.96 -0.41 -9.66
C ALA A 111 17.42 -1.85 -9.50
N SER A 112 17.30 -2.61 -10.59
CA SER A 112 16.94 -4.02 -10.57
C SER A 112 17.97 -4.85 -9.78
N ASP A 113 19.27 -4.69 -10.07
CA ASP A 113 20.34 -5.38 -9.35
C ASP A 113 20.31 -5.13 -7.83
N LEU A 114 19.98 -3.90 -7.42
CA LEU A 114 19.84 -3.54 -6.00
C LEU A 114 18.65 -4.25 -5.35
N LYS A 115 17.56 -4.41 -6.08
CA LYS A 115 16.38 -5.16 -5.61
C LYS A 115 16.68 -6.65 -5.50
N ASP A 116 17.32 -7.23 -6.51
CA ASP A 116 17.64 -8.67 -6.60
C ASP A 116 18.63 -9.15 -5.53
N GLN A 117 19.41 -8.24 -4.95
CA GLN A 117 20.31 -8.53 -3.82
C GLN A 117 19.55 -8.80 -2.50
N GLY A 118 18.22 -8.96 -2.54
CA GLY A 118 17.38 -9.23 -1.37
C GLY A 118 17.27 -8.05 -0.41
N VAL A 119 17.57 -6.85 -0.92
CA VAL A 119 17.48 -5.60 -0.20
C VAL A 119 16.03 -5.12 -0.25
N ASP A 120 15.39 -5.00 0.88
CA ASP A 120 14.04 -4.41 0.99
C ASP A 120 14.13 -2.90 0.72
N LEU A 121 14.34 -2.55 -0.56
CA LEU A 121 14.62 -1.20 -1.04
C LEU A 121 13.56 -0.77 -2.04
N THR A 122 12.93 0.37 -1.77
CA THR A 122 12.04 1.06 -2.70
C THR A 122 12.71 2.35 -3.19
N ILE A 123 12.68 2.62 -4.49
CA ILE A 123 13.22 3.84 -5.09
C ILE A 123 12.08 4.63 -5.73
N HIS A 124 11.71 5.76 -5.14
CA HIS A 124 10.82 6.74 -5.76
C HIS A 124 11.66 7.71 -6.59
N THR A 125 11.12 8.13 -7.74
CA THR A 125 11.84 9.05 -8.62
C THR A 125 10.98 10.26 -8.98
N ILE A 126 11.61 11.45 -9.00
CA ILE A 126 10.97 12.71 -9.37
C ILE A 126 11.75 13.34 -10.52
N GLY A 127 11.08 13.50 -11.67
CA GLY A 127 11.62 14.22 -12.81
C GLY A 127 11.31 15.72 -12.71
N PHE A 128 12.34 16.55 -12.54
CA PHE A 128 12.15 17.99 -12.50
C PHE A 128 12.38 18.64 -13.86
N ARG A 129 11.32 19.02 -14.55
CA ARG A 129 11.36 19.60 -15.91
C ARG A 129 12.08 18.72 -16.93
N VAL A 130 11.88 17.43 -16.83
CA VAL A 130 12.55 16.45 -17.68
C VAL A 130 11.85 16.26 -19.02
N GLY A 131 12.65 15.89 -20.05
CA GLY A 131 12.13 15.42 -21.33
C GLY A 131 11.75 13.94 -21.29
N GLU A 132 11.11 13.46 -22.36
CA GLU A 132 10.53 12.13 -22.47
C GLU A 132 11.53 10.99 -22.15
N ARG A 133 12.74 11.05 -22.67
CA ARG A 133 13.77 10.03 -22.44
C ARG A 133 14.16 9.92 -20.96
N ALA A 134 14.37 11.05 -20.28
CA ALA A 134 14.68 11.04 -18.85
C ALA A 134 13.49 10.54 -18.02
N ARG A 135 12.25 10.84 -18.46
CA ARG A 135 11.03 10.32 -17.86
C ARG A 135 10.97 8.80 -17.93
N MET A 136 11.25 8.21 -19.10
CA MET A 136 11.28 6.76 -19.26
C MET A 136 12.35 6.11 -18.36
N ASP A 137 13.55 6.66 -18.32
CA ASP A 137 14.65 6.13 -17.49
C ASP A 137 14.30 6.18 -15.99
N LEU A 138 13.72 7.31 -15.52
CA LEU A 138 13.30 7.49 -14.13
C LEU A 138 12.11 6.61 -13.76
N SER A 139 11.15 6.46 -14.67
CA SER A 139 10.01 5.54 -14.48
C SER A 139 10.47 4.09 -14.35
N CYS A 140 11.40 3.67 -15.19
CA CYS A 140 11.98 2.33 -15.13
C CYS A 140 12.69 2.06 -13.79
N ILE A 141 13.48 3.01 -13.28
CA ILE A 141 14.13 2.90 -11.97
C ILE A 141 13.12 2.69 -10.84
N ALA A 142 12.05 3.48 -10.84
CA ALA A 142 11.00 3.38 -9.84
C ALA A 142 10.29 2.01 -9.91
N GLN A 143 9.81 1.62 -11.10
CA GLN A 143 9.11 0.36 -11.33
C GLN A 143 9.95 -0.86 -10.94
N ALA A 144 11.24 -0.87 -11.27
CA ALA A 144 12.14 -1.98 -10.95
C ALA A 144 12.23 -2.28 -9.45
N THR A 145 11.90 -1.32 -8.59
CA THR A 145 11.98 -1.46 -7.12
C THR A 145 10.64 -1.39 -6.40
N GLY A 146 9.52 -1.32 -7.15
CA GLY A 146 8.19 -1.13 -6.58
C GLY A 146 7.95 0.30 -6.06
N GLY A 147 8.71 1.26 -6.54
CA GLY A 147 8.51 2.68 -6.26
C GLY A 147 7.67 3.39 -7.32
N GLU A 148 7.52 4.69 -7.17
CA GLU A 148 6.71 5.52 -8.05
C GLU A 148 7.52 6.63 -8.71
N TYR A 149 7.20 6.89 -9.98
CA TYR A 149 7.69 8.07 -10.72
C TYR A 149 6.67 9.22 -10.61
N SER A 150 7.17 10.45 -10.52
CA SER A 150 6.35 11.66 -10.65
C SER A 150 7.10 12.77 -11.39
N ASP A 151 6.33 13.65 -12.05
CA ASP A 151 6.84 14.86 -12.69
C ASP A 151 6.66 16.07 -11.77
N ALA A 152 7.59 17.03 -11.85
CA ALA A 152 7.45 18.36 -11.26
C ALA A 152 7.90 19.41 -12.28
N GLN A 153 7.03 20.37 -12.57
CA GLN A 153 7.31 21.43 -13.56
C GLN A 153 7.80 22.73 -12.91
N ASP A 154 7.52 22.93 -11.64
CA ASP A 154 7.92 24.08 -10.86
C ASP A 154 8.39 23.71 -9.45
N GLY A 155 8.67 24.71 -8.62
CA GLY A 155 9.23 24.49 -7.29
C GLY A 155 8.23 24.01 -6.27
N ASP A 156 7.00 24.41 -6.41
CA ASP A 156 5.94 24.05 -5.49
C ASP A 156 5.53 22.60 -5.73
N GLN A 157 5.34 22.20 -6.99
CA GLN A 157 5.14 20.79 -7.36
C GLN A 157 6.32 19.91 -6.92
N LEU A 158 7.56 20.38 -7.06
CA LEU A 158 8.71 19.61 -6.58
C LEU A 158 8.71 19.46 -5.06
N ALA A 159 8.33 20.48 -4.31
CA ALA A 159 8.23 20.40 -2.85
C ALA A 159 7.14 19.41 -2.43
N ASP A 160 5.98 19.48 -3.07
CA ASP A 160 4.86 18.58 -2.81
C ASP A 160 5.22 17.12 -3.13
N GLN A 161 5.78 16.86 -4.31
CA GLN A 161 6.21 15.52 -4.69
C GLN A 161 7.31 14.96 -3.77
N LEU A 162 8.29 15.79 -3.39
CA LEU A 162 9.30 15.38 -2.42
C LEU A 162 8.68 15.01 -1.07
N LYS A 163 7.77 15.85 -0.57
CA LYS A 163 7.07 15.60 0.68
C LYS A 163 6.24 14.32 0.60
N GLN A 164 5.42 14.16 -0.44
CA GLN A 164 4.58 12.98 -0.64
C GLN A 164 5.44 11.70 -0.70
N ARG A 165 6.49 11.66 -1.54
CA ARG A 165 7.34 10.48 -1.69
C ARG A 165 8.11 10.16 -0.41
N ALA A 166 8.61 11.16 0.29
CA ALA A 166 9.29 10.98 1.56
C ALA A 166 8.33 10.48 2.66
N THR A 167 7.13 11.05 2.75
CA THR A 167 6.12 10.62 3.72
C THR A 167 5.64 9.19 3.41
N ARG A 168 5.36 8.87 2.13
CA ARG A 168 4.99 7.51 1.72
C ARG A 168 6.10 6.50 2.05
N ALA A 169 7.35 6.85 1.79
CA ALA A 169 8.48 6.00 2.12
C ALA A 169 8.66 5.77 3.63
N MET A 170 8.25 6.73 4.46
CA MET A 170 8.33 6.62 5.93
C MET A 170 7.10 6.01 6.58
N GLN A 171 5.91 6.31 6.06
CA GLN A 171 4.63 6.08 6.72
C GLN A 171 3.58 5.41 5.82
N GLY A 172 3.76 5.44 4.50
CA GLY A 172 2.76 5.04 3.52
C GLY A 172 2.61 3.53 3.34
N TYR A 173 1.53 3.16 2.66
CA TYR A 173 1.24 1.82 2.21
C TYR A 173 2.28 1.35 1.17
N GLU A 174 2.78 0.12 1.32
CA GLU A 174 3.78 -0.47 0.43
C GLU A 174 3.09 -1.34 -0.63
N VAL A 175 3.00 -0.83 -1.86
CA VAL A 175 2.33 -1.53 -2.96
C VAL A 175 3.09 -2.78 -3.42
N SER A 176 2.35 -3.78 -3.87
CA SER A 176 2.91 -5.05 -4.36
C SER A 176 2.01 -5.69 -5.42
N GLY A 177 2.60 -6.49 -6.28
CA GLY A 177 1.90 -7.25 -7.34
C GLY A 177 2.78 -7.41 -8.57
N GLU A 178 2.39 -8.31 -9.47
CA GLU A 178 3.00 -8.45 -10.79
C GLU A 178 2.61 -7.23 -11.64
N PRO A 179 3.55 -6.50 -12.25
CA PRO A 179 3.22 -5.33 -13.07
C PRO A 179 2.32 -5.69 -14.24
N ILE A 180 1.22 -4.96 -14.39
CA ILE A 180 0.28 -5.12 -15.49
C ILE A 180 -0.18 -3.75 -16.00
N ASN A 181 -0.69 -3.69 -17.21
CA ASN A 181 -1.37 -2.52 -17.76
C ASN A 181 -2.73 -2.94 -18.30
N GLY A 182 -3.78 -2.77 -17.52
CA GLY A 182 -5.16 -3.01 -17.91
C GLY A 182 -5.62 -2.05 -19.00
N GLY A 183 -6.59 -2.49 -19.79
CA GLY A 183 -7.17 -1.66 -20.83
C GLY A 183 -7.92 -0.45 -20.27
N ASP A 184 -7.87 0.68 -20.96
CA ASP A 184 -8.67 1.87 -20.60
C ASP A 184 -10.13 1.73 -21.12
N ARG A 185 -10.43 0.66 -21.87
CA ARG A 185 -11.76 0.29 -22.40
C ARG A 185 -11.89 -1.22 -22.47
N ILE A 186 -13.10 -1.72 -22.47
CA ILE A 186 -13.38 -3.17 -22.48
C ILE A 186 -12.78 -3.87 -23.71
N GLY A 187 -12.78 -3.22 -24.88
CA GLY A 187 -12.19 -3.78 -26.10
C GLY A 187 -10.66 -3.94 -26.04
N ASP A 188 -10.00 -3.26 -25.12
CA ASP A 188 -8.56 -3.32 -24.89
C ASP A 188 -8.24 -4.07 -23.56
N ALA A 189 -9.21 -4.77 -22.98
CA ALA A 189 -9.05 -5.45 -21.70
C ALA A 189 -7.88 -6.43 -21.71
N THR A 190 -7.05 -6.35 -20.67
CA THR A 190 -5.88 -7.21 -20.53
C THR A 190 -6.27 -8.54 -19.88
N ALA A 191 -5.93 -9.65 -20.51
CA ALA A 191 -6.20 -10.99 -19.97
C ALA A 191 -5.40 -11.23 -18.68
N VAL A 192 -6.08 -11.64 -17.62
CA VAL A 192 -5.49 -11.98 -16.32
C VAL A 192 -5.89 -13.39 -15.88
N LYS A 193 -5.01 -14.00 -15.12
CA LYS A 193 -5.24 -15.27 -14.43
C LYS A 193 -5.39 -15.01 -12.93
N PRO A 194 -5.76 -16.01 -12.12
CA PRO A 194 -5.67 -15.86 -10.67
C PRO A 194 -4.29 -15.40 -10.24
N GLY A 195 -4.24 -14.33 -9.42
CA GLY A 195 -2.97 -13.72 -9.00
C GLY A 195 -3.15 -12.36 -8.33
N THR A 196 -2.04 -11.72 -8.04
CA THR A 196 -2.00 -10.35 -7.53
C THR A 196 -1.20 -9.48 -8.49
N TYR A 197 -1.79 -8.39 -8.95
CA TYR A 197 -1.26 -7.50 -9.97
C TYR A 197 -1.12 -6.09 -9.45
N LEU A 198 -0.20 -5.33 -10.03
CA LEU A 198 0.02 -3.90 -9.77
C LEU A 198 -0.16 -3.11 -11.06
N ASP A 199 -1.13 -2.20 -11.08
CA ASP A 199 -1.43 -1.28 -12.18
C ASP A 199 -1.48 0.17 -11.67
N THR A 200 -1.95 1.07 -12.50
CA THR A 200 -2.06 2.50 -12.20
C THR A 200 -3.34 3.10 -12.79
N LEU A 201 -4.14 3.74 -11.94
CA LEU A 201 -5.25 4.61 -12.35
C LEU A 201 -4.73 6.03 -12.58
N LYS A 202 -4.93 6.58 -13.78
CA LYS A 202 -4.22 7.78 -14.25
C LYS A 202 -4.67 9.08 -13.58
N LYS A 203 -5.97 9.24 -13.38
CA LYS A 203 -6.59 10.48 -12.86
C LYS A 203 -7.90 10.22 -12.13
N GLY A 204 -8.31 11.17 -11.28
CA GLY A 204 -9.68 11.26 -10.78
C GLY A 204 -10.55 12.15 -11.67
N SER A 205 -11.59 12.71 -11.10
CA SER A 205 -12.58 13.58 -11.76
C SER A 205 -12.90 14.82 -10.90
N ASP A 206 -13.76 15.70 -11.38
CA ASP A 206 -14.18 16.89 -10.60
C ASP A 206 -15.22 16.55 -9.53
N SER A 207 -15.93 15.44 -9.70
CA SER A 207 -16.93 14.93 -8.76
C SER A 207 -16.82 13.40 -8.68
N ILE A 208 -17.32 12.79 -7.61
CA ILE A 208 -17.44 11.33 -7.48
C ILE A 208 -18.43 10.72 -8.49
N THR A 209 -19.32 11.53 -9.06
CA THR A 209 -20.29 11.13 -10.09
C THR A 209 -19.78 11.32 -11.52
N ASP A 210 -18.60 11.91 -11.70
CA ASP A 210 -18.01 12.16 -13.00
C ASP A 210 -16.99 11.06 -13.35
N ASP A 211 -16.82 10.76 -14.64
CA ASP A 211 -15.86 9.78 -15.13
C ASP A 211 -14.42 10.22 -14.84
N GLY A 212 -13.67 9.34 -14.23
CA GLY A 212 -12.25 9.53 -13.92
C GLY A 212 -11.33 8.65 -14.76
N SER A 213 -10.78 7.61 -14.16
CA SER A 213 -9.97 6.60 -14.85
C SER A 213 -10.59 5.24 -14.70
N ASP A 214 -10.58 4.49 -15.78
CA ASP A 214 -11.09 3.12 -15.87
C ASP A 214 -9.96 2.15 -16.20
N LYS A 215 -10.10 0.92 -15.71
CA LYS A 215 -9.27 -0.23 -16.06
C LYS A 215 -10.14 -1.46 -16.28
N TYR A 216 -9.86 -2.17 -17.36
CA TYR A 216 -10.56 -3.40 -17.74
C TYR A 216 -9.60 -4.58 -17.81
N TYR A 217 -10.03 -5.70 -17.22
CA TYR A 217 -9.28 -6.96 -17.21
C TYR A 217 -10.21 -8.10 -17.61
N ALA A 218 -9.73 -9.00 -18.47
CA ALA A 218 -10.48 -10.16 -18.94
C ALA A 218 -10.08 -11.41 -18.16
N VAL A 219 -11.04 -12.09 -17.56
CA VAL A 219 -10.84 -13.33 -16.81
C VAL A 219 -11.54 -14.47 -17.54
N HIS A 220 -10.76 -15.45 -17.98
CA HIS A 220 -11.34 -16.67 -18.57
C HIS A 220 -11.93 -17.55 -17.47
N VAL A 221 -13.16 -18.02 -17.68
CA VAL A 221 -13.94 -18.84 -16.74
C VAL A 221 -14.56 -20.03 -17.43
N SER A 222 -14.83 -21.08 -16.68
CA SER A 222 -15.53 -22.29 -17.14
C SER A 222 -16.88 -22.41 -16.43
N ASP A 223 -17.78 -23.24 -16.98
CA ASP A 223 -19.09 -23.49 -16.39
C ASP A 223 -18.99 -23.86 -14.91
N GLY A 224 -19.79 -23.21 -14.09
CA GLY A 224 -19.86 -23.39 -12.65
C GLY A 224 -18.72 -22.72 -11.85
N GLU A 225 -17.74 -22.11 -12.51
CA GLU A 225 -16.70 -21.30 -11.82
C GLU A 225 -17.24 -19.93 -11.41
N ARG A 226 -16.65 -19.36 -10.37
CA ARG A 226 -16.89 -17.99 -9.90
C ARG A 226 -15.58 -17.19 -9.91
N VAL A 227 -15.69 -15.92 -10.22
CA VAL A 227 -14.60 -14.95 -10.06
C VAL A 227 -14.79 -14.20 -8.74
N HIS A 228 -13.74 -14.14 -7.97
CA HIS A 228 -13.63 -13.27 -6.80
C HIS A 228 -12.49 -12.30 -7.05
N ALA A 229 -12.73 -11.01 -6.92
CA ALA A 229 -11.70 -10.01 -7.15
C ALA A 229 -11.81 -8.84 -6.18
N SER A 230 -10.65 -8.24 -5.87
CA SER A 230 -10.57 -6.99 -5.13
C SER A 230 -9.57 -6.04 -5.75
N ALA A 231 -9.89 -4.76 -5.71
CA ALA A 231 -9.09 -3.65 -6.18
C ALA A 231 -8.72 -2.76 -5.00
N THR A 232 -7.43 -2.63 -4.69
CA THR A 232 -6.93 -1.71 -3.67
C THR A 232 -6.32 -0.49 -4.34
N VAL A 233 -6.98 0.66 -4.24
CA VAL A 233 -6.49 1.94 -4.73
C VAL A 233 -5.74 2.64 -3.63
N VAL A 234 -4.49 3.03 -3.89
CA VAL A 234 -3.60 3.58 -2.87
C VAL A 234 -3.37 5.07 -3.11
N PRO A 235 -4.07 5.95 -2.38
CA PRO A 235 -3.83 7.39 -2.48
C PRO A 235 -2.43 7.74 -1.96
N PRO A 236 -1.83 8.86 -2.41
CA PRO A 236 -0.61 9.36 -1.80
C PRO A 236 -0.90 9.75 -0.36
N PRO A 237 0.01 9.49 0.59
CA PRO A 237 -0.11 10.04 1.93
C PRO A 237 -0.07 11.55 1.83
N GLY A 238 -1.06 12.24 2.33
CA GLY A 238 -1.19 13.66 2.14
C GLY A 238 -1.78 14.36 3.34
N ASN A 239 -1.64 15.67 3.38
CA ASN A 239 -2.38 16.52 4.30
C ASN A 239 -3.80 16.64 3.76
N ALA A 240 -4.73 15.91 4.31
CA ALA A 240 -6.14 16.20 4.13
C ALA A 240 -6.43 17.57 4.74
N HIS A 241 -6.35 18.62 3.92
CA HIS A 241 -6.93 19.90 4.30
C HIS A 241 -8.46 19.79 4.17
N TRP A 242 -9.16 20.23 5.18
CA TRP A 242 -10.61 20.33 5.32
C TRP A 242 -11.26 21.26 4.27
N SER A 243 -10.94 21.20 3.01
CA SER A 243 -11.65 21.96 1.99
C SER A 243 -12.21 21.02 0.93
N ASP A 244 -13.45 21.00 0.81
CA ASP A 244 -14.43 20.58 -0.23
C ASP A 244 -14.00 19.67 -1.43
N ALA A 245 -12.73 19.26 -1.53
CA ALA A 245 -12.17 18.62 -2.71
C ALA A 245 -11.46 17.29 -2.39
N HIS A 246 -11.93 16.52 -1.41
CA HIS A 246 -11.16 15.37 -0.91
C HIS A 246 -11.90 14.03 -1.01
N SER A 247 -13.02 13.99 -1.72
CA SER A 247 -13.71 12.73 -1.96
C SER A 247 -12.95 11.91 -2.99
N LEU A 248 -12.65 10.68 -2.63
CA LEU A 248 -12.11 9.65 -3.50
C LEU A 248 -13.09 8.49 -3.50
N TYR A 249 -13.42 8.04 -4.69
CA TYR A 249 -14.31 6.91 -4.91
C TYR A 249 -13.63 5.91 -5.83
N THR A 250 -13.77 4.65 -5.53
CA THR A 250 -13.38 3.54 -6.40
C THR A 250 -14.48 2.51 -6.43
N GLU A 251 -14.74 1.99 -7.61
CA GLU A 251 -15.74 0.98 -7.84
C GLU A 251 -15.12 -0.21 -8.56
N MET A 252 -15.65 -1.39 -8.31
CA MET A 252 -15.29 -2.58 -9.04
C MET A 252 -16.55 -3.35 -9.42
N GLU A 253 -16.65 -3.70 -10.68
CA GLU A 253 -17.80 -4.40 -11.25
C GLU A 253 -17.35 -5.60 -12.10
N VAL A 254 -18.26 -6.56 -12.27
CA VAL A 254 -18.17 -7.57 -13.32
C VAL A 254 -19.09 -7.15 -14.46
N VAL A 255 -18.54 -6.96 -15.65
CA VAL A 255 -19.29 -6.53 -16.82
C VAL A 255 -19.20 -7.56 -17.96
N GLY A 256 -20.21 -7.55 -18.82
CA GLY A 256 -20.23 -8.34 -20.05
C GLY A 256 -19.36 -7.74 -21.16
N GLN A 257 -19.23 -8.46 -22.26
CA GLN A 257 -18.47 -7.99 -23.43
C GLN A 257 -19.04 -6.70 -24.07
N ASP A 258 -20.29 -6.41 -23.84
CA ASP A 258 -20.99 -5.18 -24.27
C ASP A 258 -20.74 -3.98 -23.34
N GLY A 259 -20.01 -4.19 -22.25
CA GLY A 259 -19.71 -3.17 -21.23
C GLY A 259 -20.83 -2.91 -20.25
N ASN A 260 -21.96 -3.60 -20.39
CA ASN A 260 -23.05 -3.48 -19.43
C ASN A 260 -22.75 -4.33 -18.20
N SER A 261 -23.04 -3.78 -17.01
CA SER A 261 -23.07 -4.57 -15.79
C SER A 261 -24.07 -5.70 -16.01
N PHE A 262 -23.65 -6.91 -15.70
CA PHE A 262 -24.63 -8.00 -15.64
C PHE A 262 -25.74 -7.57 -14.64
N SER A 263 -27.00 -7.69 -15.06
CA SER A 263 -28.14 -7.37 -14.19
C SER A 263 -27.95 -8.01 -12.81
N ASP A 264 -28.54 -7.44 -11.78
CA ASP A 264 -28.40 -7.67 -10.33
C ASP A 264 -28.04 -9.06 -9.83
N ASP A 265 -28.08 -10.04 -10.70
CA ASP A 265 -27.88 -11.45 -10.42
C ASP A 265 -26.41 -11.92 -10.43
N ILE A 266 -25.45 -11.16 -10.97
CA ILE A 266 -24.04 -11.61 -11.07
C ILE A 266 -23.06 -10.59 -10.49
N SER A 267 -23.41 -9.31 -10.47
CA SER A 267 -22.53 -8.26 -9.99
C SER A 267 -22.75 -7.97 -8.51
N ALA A 268 -21.69 -8.10 -7.71
CA ALA A 268 -21.58 -7.31 -6.50
C ALA A 268 -20.66 -6.14 -6.87
N SER A 269 -21.18 -4.94 -6.92
CA SER A 269 -20.36 -3.72 -6.94
C SER A 269 -19.86 -3.48 -5.52
N GLY A 270 -18.58 -3.21 -5.38
CA GLY A 270 -17.98 -2.83 -4.12
C GLY A 270 -17.44 -1.42 -4.23
N ASN A 271 -17.88 -0.54 -3.36
CA ASN A 271 -17.50 0.85 -3.33
C ASN A 271 -16.50 1.09 -2.20
N GLY A 272 -15.41 1.75 -2.49
CA GLY A 272 -14.52 2.31 -1.48
C GLY A 272 -14.73 3.81 -1.44
N GLU A 273 -15.45 4.31 -0.44
CA GLU A 273 -15.45 5.73 -0.12
C GLU A 273 -14.39 6.00 0.95
N GLY A 274 -13.48 6.92 0.67
CA GLY A 274 -12.60 7.48 1.69
C GLY A 274 -13.30 8.65 2.34
N PRO A 275 -13.62 8.61 3.64
CA PRO A 275 -14.11 9.79 4.33
C PRO A 275 -13.04 10.88 4.30
N SER A 276 -13.48 12.11 4.20
CA SER A 276 -12.65 13.32 4.20
C SER A 276 -11.67 13.41 5.37
N ASP A 277 -11.92 12.67 6.43
CA ASP A 277 -11.16 12.72 7.69
C ASP A 277 -10.07 11.66 7.81
N SER A 278 -10.10 10.61 6.98
CA SER A 278 -9.09 9.53 6.97
C SER A 278 -8.15 9.57 5.75
N GLY A 279 -8.21 10.60 4.99
CA GLY A 279 -7.51 11.08 3.79
C GLY A 279 -6.47 10.23 3.06
N ASP A 280 -5.84 9.28 3.71
CA ASP A 280 -4.64 8.61 3.20
C ASP A 280 -4.73 7.08 3.25
N MET A 281 -5.89 6.54 3.62
CA MET A 281 -6.08 5.08 3.68
C MET A 281 -6.28 4.50 2.28
N PRO A 282 -5.68 3.33 2.00
CA PRO A 282 -6.04 2.57 0.81
C PRO A 282 -7.54 2.27 0.79
N LEU A 283 -8.16 2.47 -0.36
CA LEU A 283 -9.56 2.13 -0.60
C LEU A 283 -9.65 0.76 -1.26
N VAL A 284 -10.60 -0.05 -0.84
CA VAL A 284 -10.79 -1.38 -1.41
C VAL A 284 -12.21 -1.52 -1.92
N ALA A 285 -12.33 -1.77 -3.21
CA ALA A 285 -13.55 -2.25 -3.86
C ALA A 285 -13.41 -3.75 -4.16
N ALA A 286 -14.51 -4.51 -4.16
CA ALA A 286 -14.44 -5.95 -4.35
C ALA A 286 -15.72 -6.52 -4.96
N VAL A 287 -15.59 -7.61 -5.71
CA VAL A 287 -16.71 -8.31 -6.34
C VAL A 287 -16.63 -9.82 -6.14
N ASN A 288 -17.80 -10.44 -6.01
CA ASN A 288 -18.01 -11.88 -6.07
C ASN A 288 -19.00 -12.17 -7.21
N SER A 289 -18.58 -12.85 -8.27
CA SER A 289 -19.55 -13.28 -9.27
C SER A 289 -20.40 -14.45 -8.77
N LYS A 290 -21.59 -14.65 -9.35
CA LYS A 290 -22.31 -15.92 -9.26
C LYS A 290 -21.62 -16.98 -10.14
N PRO A 291 -21.97 -18.28 -10.02
CA PRO A 291 -21.42 -19.31 -10.92
C PRO A 291 -21.77 -19.01 -12.38
N VAL A 292 -20.79 -19.14 -13.26
CA VAL A 292 -21.00 -19.03 -14.71
C VAL A 292 -21.77 -20.25 -15.22
N GLY A 293 -22.70 -20.06 -16.18
CA GLY A 293 -23.49 -21.14 -16.77
C GLY A 293 -24.64 -21.67 -15.92
N ASP A 294 -25.00 -20.98 -14.83
CA ASP A 294 -26.17 -21.33 -14.02
C ASP A 294 -27.46 -20.92 -14.73
N LYS A 295 -28.16 -21.91 -15.26
CA LYS A 295 -29.39 -21.69 -16.05
C LYS A 295 -30.56 -21.15 -15.24
N ASP A 296 -30.50 -21.25 -13.92
CA ASP A 296 -31.53 -20.75 -13.01
C ASP A 296 -31.40 -19.22 -12.79
N ASN A 297 -30.29 -18.61 -13.21
CA ASN A 297 -29.99 -17.18 -13.02
C ASN A 297 -30.09 -16.31 -14.29
N GLY A 298 -30.87 -16.71 -15.29
CA GLY A 298 -31.08 -15.93 -16.51
C GLY A 298 -29.99 -16.05 -17.58
N ASP A 299 -30.19 -15.38 -18.73
CA ASP A 299 -29.36 -15.50 -19.94
C ASP A 299 -27.93 -14.93 -19.85
N SER A 300 -27.58 -14.29 -18.74
CA SER A 300 -26.39 -13.46 -18.64
C SER A 300 -25.10 -14.20 -18.27
N CYS A 301 -25.16 -15.50 -17.94
CA CYS A 301 -24.00 -16.25 -17.46
C CYS A 301 -23.40 -17.24 -18.47
N ASN A 302 -23.71 -17.17 -19.74
CA ASN A 302 -23.12 -18.06 -20.76
C ASN A 302 -21.83 -17.51 -21.38
N ALA A 303 -21.04 -16.77 -20.61
CA ALA A 303 -19.78 -16.22 -21.08
C ALA A 303 -18.61 -17.13 -20.66
N ASP A 304 -17.67 -17.36 -21.56
CA ASP A 304 -16.37 -17.98 -21.26
C ASP A 304 -15.33 -16.97 -20.73
N THR A 305 -15.72 -15.70 -20.70
CA THR A 305 -14.88 -14.59 -20.28
C THR A 305 -15.73 -13.55 -19.52
N LEU A 306 -15.33 -13.25 -18.31
CA LEU A 306 -15.86 -12.15 -17.51
C LEU A 306 -14.87 -10.99 -17.52
N TYR A 307 -15.38 -9.77 -17.54
CA TYR A 307 -14.55 -8.57 -17.50
C TYR A 307 -14.67 -7.92 -16.12
N LEU A 308 -13.52 -7.62 -15.53
CA LEU A 308 -13.45 -6.83 -14.32
C LEU A 308 -13.24 -5.37 -14.73
N HIS A 309 -14.15 -4.51 -14.34
CA HIS A 309 -14.06 -3.07 -14.50
C HIS A 309 -13.70 -2.44 -13.14
N VAL A 310 -12.67 -1.64 -13.10
CA VAL A 310 -12.25 -0.86 -11.93
C VAL A 310 -12.20 0.60 -12.30
N SER A 311 -12.95 1.42 -11.59
CA SER A 311 -12.98 2.86 -11.79
C SER A 311 -12.42 3.63 -10.60
N ARG A 312 -11.94 4.83 -10.87
CA ARG A 312 -11.58 5.84 -9.87
C ARG A 312 -12.20 7.16 -10.27
N SER A 313 -12.94 7.78 -9.34
CA SER A 313 -13.52 9.11 -9.51
C SER A 313 -13.25 9.99 -8.28
N GLY A 314 -13.68 11.25 -8.37
CA GLY A 314 -13.55 12.23 -7.30
C GLY A 314 -12.36 13.17 -7.40
N PRO A 315 -12.47 14.34 -6.75
CA PRO A 315 -11.52 15.45 -6.86
C PRO A 315 -10.22 15.25 -6.07
N ALA A 316 -10.16 14.27 -5.17
CA ALA A 316 -8.98 14.02 -4.37
C ALA A 316 -7.79 13.67 -5.27
N HIS A 317 -6.77 14.52 -5.29
CA HIS A 317 -5.57 14.34 -6.11
C HIS A 317 -5.89 13.99 -7.58
N LYS A 318 -6.91 14.64 -8.16
CA LYS A 318 -7.49 14.25 -9.47
C LYS A 318 -6.50 14.19 -10.62
N ASN A 319 -5.39 14.91 -10.54
CA ASN A 319 -4.36 14.94 -11.58
C ASN A 319 -3.20 13.97 -11.33
N ASP A 320 -3.18 13.29 -10.19
CA ASP A 320 -2.11 12.38 -9.81
C ASP A 320 -2.49 10.92 -10.12
N PRO A 321 -1.57 10.11 -10.65
CA PRO A 321 -1.81 8.69 -10.83
C PRO A 321 -1.76 7.96 -9.48
N PHE A 322 -2.67 6.99 -9.30
CA PHE A 322 -2.70 6.14 -8.10
C PHE A 322 -2.35 4.70 -8.44
N PRO A 323 -1.50 4.05 -7.63
CA PRO A 323 -1.33 2.61 -7.70
C PRO A 323 -2.64 1.87 -7.45
N LEU A 324 -2.82 0.79 -8.20
CA LEU A 324 -3.93 -0.14 -8.10
C LEU A 324 -3.37 -1.55 -7.90
N GLU A 325 -3.62 -2.16 -6.75
CA GLU A 325 -3.38 -3.59 -6.56
C GLU A 325 -4.67 -4.35 -6.89
N LEU A 326 -4.60 -5.28 -7.85
CA LEU A 326 -5.72 -6.13 -8.23
C LEU A 326 -5.44 -7.56 -7.76
N VAL A 327 -6.36 -8.14 -7.00
CA VAL A 327 -6.35 -9.58 -6.64
C VAL A 327 -7.46 -10.28 -7.41
N VAL A 328 -7.12 -11.38 -8.06
CA VAL A 328 -8.07 -12.23 -8.80
C VAL A 328 -7.97 -13.66 -8.30
N ALA A 329 -9.09 -14.26 -7.99
CA ALA A 329 -9.20 -15.67 -7.59
C ALA A 329 -10.36 -16.36 -8.32
N LEU A 330 -10.20 -17.66 -8.56
CA LEU A 330 -11.26 -18.50 -9.11
C LEU A 330 -11.69 -19.56 -8.10
N GLU A 331 -13.00 -19.71 -7.95
CA GLU A 331 -13.63 -20.81 -7.22
C GLU A 331 -14.21 -21.83 -8.20
N LYS A 332 -13.75 -23.07 -8.12
CA LYS A 332 -14.24 -24.16 -8.93
C LYS A 332 -15.53 -24.75 -8.37
N PRO A 333 -16.39 -25.38 -9.20
CA PRO A 333 -17.56 -26.09 -8.72
C PRO A 333 -17.23 -27.07 -7.60
N GLY A 334 -17.96 -26.99 -6.49
CA GLY A 334 -17.75 -27.85 -5.32
C GLY A 334 -16.53 -27.53 -4.45
N ALA A 335 -15.83 -26.43 -4.71
CA ALA A 335 -14.71 -25.98 -3.89
C ALA A 335 -15.12 -25.49 -2.49
N ALA A 336 -16.35 -25.03 -2.35
CA ALA A 336 -16.91 -24.62 -1.06
C ALA A 336 -17.60 -25.79 -0.33
N PRO A 337 -17.52 -25.83 1.01
CA PRO A 337 -18.33 -26.75 1.80
C PRO A 337 -19.82 -26.45 1.61
N LYS A 338 -20.63 -27.52 1.56
CA LYS A 338 -22.09 -27.38 1.57
C LYS A 338 -22.55 -26.82 2.91
N GLY A 339 -23.45 -25.85 2.89
CA GLY A 339 -23.99 -25.21 4.08
C GLY A 339 -25.11 -24.24 3.73
N SER A 340 -25.79 -23.73 4.74
CA SER A 340 -26.74 -22.63 4.60
C SER A 340 -26.11 -21.33 5.13
N PRO A 341 -26.41 -20.17 4.54
CA PRO A 341 -25.92 -18.91 5.04
C PRO A 341 -26.48 -18.61 6.44
N ALA A 342 -25.86 -17.68 7.14
CA ALA A 342 -26.43 -17.11 8.34
C ALA A 342 -27.76 -16.43 8.03
N THR A 343 -28.73 -16.57 8.92
CA THR A 343 -30.07 -15.97 8.72
C THR A 343 -30.26 -14.68 9.52
N LYS A 344 -29.30 -14.32 10.35
CA LYS A 344 -29.31 -13.10 11.16
C LYS A 344 -27.92 -12.70 11.59
N VAL A 345 -27.74 -11.43 11.83
CA VAL A 345 -26.55 -10.88 12.48
C VAL A 345 -26.68 -10.92 14.00
N THR A 346 -25.58 -11.01 14.69
CA THR A 346 -25.52 -10.89 16.15
C THR A 346 -24.60 -9.73 16.49
N LYS A 347 -25.20 -8.59 16.86
CA LYS A 347 -24.43 -7.40 17.25
C LYS A 347 -23.55 -7.72 18.45
N ASP A 348 -22.25 -7.51 18.28
CA ASP A 348 -21.27 -7.69 19.34
C ASP A 348 -20.71 -6.34 19.80
N THR A 349 -21.37 -5.75 20.77
CA THR A 349 -20.96 -4.47 21.36
C THR A 349 -19.90 -4.61 22.44
N GLN A 350 -19.59 -5.83 22.89
CA GLN A 350 -18.63 -6.07 23.96
C GLN A 350 -17.21 -6.34 23.46
N GLY A 351 -17.09 -6.87 22.23
CA GLY A 351 -15.81 -7.20 21.64
C GLY A 351 -14.98 -8.23 22.43
N ALA A 352 -13.67 -8.20 22.22
CA ALA A 352 -12.76 -9.07 22.94
C ALA A 352 -12.61 -8.66 24.41
N LYS A 353 -12.50 -9.65 25.30
CA LYS A 353 -12.17 -9.40 26.70
C LYS A 353 -10.75 -8.85 26.78
N GLN A 354 -10.57 -7.84 27.64
CA GLN A 354 -9.24 -7.31 27.90
C GLN A 354 -8.34 -8.39 28.50
N VAL A 355 -7.20 -8.60 27.88
CA VAL A 355 -6.18 -9.56 28.33
C VAL A 355 -4.84 -8.84 28.39
N LYS A 356 -4.07 -9.08 29.44
CA LYS A 356 -2.73 -8.51 29.55
C LYS A 356 -1.85 -9.03 28.40
N PRO A 357 -1.10 -8.16 27.70
CA PRO A 357 -0.20 -8.58 26.62
C PRO A 357 0.92 -9.47 27.20
N LYS A 358 1.33 -10.46 26.41
CA LYS A 358 2.45 -11.36 26.77
C LYS A 358 3.78 -10.62 26.89
N SER A 359 3.90 -9.47 26.24
CA SER A 359 5.06 -8.60 26.24
C SER A 359 4.62 -7.15 26.13
N GLU A 360 5.23 -6.27 26.91
CA GLU A 360 5.05 -4.82 26.80
C GLU A 360 5.93 -4.20 25.69
N LYS A 361 6.76 -5.03 25.03
CA LYS A 361 7.56 -4.59 23.90
C LYS A 361 6.66 -4.46 22.67
N PRO A 362 6.64 -3.30 22.00
CA PRO A 362 5.82 -3.09 20.83
C PRO A 362 6.12 -4.07 19.70
N VAL A 363 5.06 -4.60 19.09
CA VAL A 363 5.13 -5.40 17.86
C VAL A 363 5.22 -4.45 16.67
N LYS A 364 6.20 -4.66 15.81
CA LYS A 364 6.29 -3.94 14.55
C LYS A 364 5.26 -4.52 13.59
N LEU A 365 4.37 -3.67 13.08
CA LEU A 365 3.33 -4.04 12.13
C LEU A 365 3.78 -3.76 10.69
N GLY A 366 3.27 -4.57 9.74
CA GLY A 366 3.46 -4.34 8.32
C GLY A 366 2.76 -3.09 7.81
N ARG A 367 3.05 -2.70 6.57
CA ARG A 367 2.49 -1.49 5.95
C ARG A 367 1.65 -1.76 4.71
N SER A 368 1.38 -3.01 4.40
CA SER A 368 0.54 -3.43 3.28
C SER A 368 -0.06 -4.80 3.52
N PHE A 369 -1.01 -5.20 2.68
CA PHE A 369 -1.55 -6.56 2.70
C PHE A 369 -0.44 -7.61 2.54
N ALA A 370 0.50 -7.40 1.61
CA ALA A 370 1.59 -8.33 1.36
C ALA A 370 2.58 -8.45 2.54
N LYS A 371 2.73 -7.37 3.32
CA LYS A 371 3.65 -7.29 4.48
C LYS A 371 2.93 -7.36 5.82
N ALA A 372 1.63 -7.66 5.84
CA ALA A 372 0.85 -7.73 7.07
C ALA A 372 1.49 -8.68 8.09
N THR A 373 1.66 -8.19 9.32
CA THR A 373 2.26 -8.98 10.39
C THR A 373 1.27 -10.01 10.89
N LEU A 374 1.64 -11.29 10.83
CA LEU A 374 0.83 -12.36 11.40
C LEU A 374 0.85 -12.28 12.92
N VAL A 375 -0.34 -12.21 13.52
CA VAL A 375 -0.55 -12.24 14.95
C VAL A 375 -1.43 -13.42 15.35
N GLU A 376 -1.20 -13.97 16.54
CA GLU A 376 -2.06 -15.00 17.11
C GLU A 376 -3.16 -14.37 17.97
N PRO A 377 -4.30 -15.06 18.18
CA PRO A 377 -5.28 -14.61 19.16
C PRO A 377 -4.63 -14.32 20.53
N GLY A 378 -4.98 -13.21 21.12
CA GLY A 378 -4.37 -12.70 22.35
C GLY A 378 -4.18 -11.18 22.27
N SER A 379 -3.34 -10.64 23.15
CA SER A 379 -3.09 -9.21 23.27
C SER A 379 -1.63 -8.86 22.99
N PHE A 380 -1.42 -7.75 22.29
CA PHE A 380 -0.11 -7.17 22.02
C PHE A 380 -0.19 -5.64 22.06
N VAL A 381 0.95 -4.98 22.15
CA VAL A 381 1.06 -3.53 22.03
C VAL A 381 1.81 -3.17 20.74
N THR A 382 1.45 -2.04 20.15
CA THR A 382 2.12 -1.46 19.00
C THR A 382 2.21 0.05 19.14
N ASP A 383 3.17 0.67 18.47
CA ASP A 383 3.31 2.12 18.42
C ASP A 383 2.84 2.60 17.05
N LEU A 384 1.86 3.52 17.02
CA LEU A 384 1.30 4.14 15.83
C LEU A 384 1.62 5.62 15.82
N VAL A 385 1.97 6.15 14.66
CA VAL A 385 2.17 7.59 14.46
C VAL A 385 0.99 8.12 13.64
N PRO A 386 0.44 9.32 13.95
CA PRO A 386 -0.60 9.92 13.15
C PRO A 386 -0.25 9.95 11.65
N GLY A 387 -1.18 9.50 10.80
CA GLY A 387 -0.97 9.31 9.36
C GLY A 387 -0.40 7.95 8.95
N ASP A 388 -0.01 7.10 9.91
CA ASP A 388 0.45 5.74 9.62
C ASP A 388 -0.68 4.82 9.19
N VAL A 389 -0.40 4.00 8.18
CA VAL A 389 -1.20 2.81 7.84
C VAL A 389 -0.41 1.58 8.28
N ARG A 390 -1.02 0.74 9.10
CA ARG A 390 -0.42 -0.51 9.59
C ARG A 390 -1.34 -1.68 9.36
N MET A 391 -0.76 -2.83 9.10
CA MET A 391 -1.47 -4.04 8.75
C MET A 391 -1.05 -5.20 9.65
N VAL A 392 -2.07 -5.88 10.18
CA VAL A 392 -1.90 -7.21 10.77
C VAL A 392 -2.77 -8.21 10.02
N LYS A 393 -2.44 -9.48 10.16
CA LYS A 393 -3.32 -10.57 9.76
C LYS A 393 -3.46 -11.56 10.91
N ILE A 394 -4.68 -12.07 11.08
CA ILE A 394 -5.04 -12.99 12.13
C ILE A 394 -5.81 -14.18 11.55
N PRO A 395 -5.47 -15.43 11.89
CA PRO A 395 -6.18 -16.60 11.37
C PRO A 395 -7.58 -16.71 12.00
N VAL A 396 -8.61 -16.61 11.14
CA VAL A 396 -10.02 -16.85 11.50
C VAL A 396 -10.61 -17.79 10.46
N HIS A 397 -10.78 -19.04 10.81
CA HIS A 397 -11.21 -20.07 9.88
C HIS A 397 -12.74 -20.13 9.74
N GLN A 398 -13.18 -20.90 8.76
CA GLN A 398 -14.58 -21.25 8.58
C GLN A 398 -15.20 -21.76 9.89
N GLY A 399 -16.40 -21.30 10.25
CA GLY A 399 -17.08 -21.62 11.50
C GLY A 399 -16.60 -20.83 12.71
N GLN A 400 -15.58 -19.99 12.55
CA GLN A 400 -15.05 -19.14 13.62
C GLN A 400 -15.53 -17.68 13.47
N ARG A 401 -15.37 -16.91 14.54
CA ARG A 401 -15.77 -15.51 14.64
C ARG A 401 -14.68 -14.72 15.35
N LEU A 402 -14.29 -13.59 14.78
CA LEU A 402 -13.33 -12.65 15.37
C LEU A 402 -14.05 -11.66 16.28
N ARG A 403 -13.45 -11.38 17.43
CA ARG A 403 -13.73 -10.21 18.28
C ARG A 403 -12.45 -9.43 18.51
N TYR A 404 -12.59 -8.12 18.68
CA TYR A 404 -11.45 -7.25 18.91
C TYR A 404 -11.72 -6.22 20.00
N ARG A 405 -10.64 -5.70 20.55
CA ARG A 405 -10.56 -4.56 21.44
C ARG A 405 -9.27 -3.81 21.17
N ALA A 406 -9.33 -2.51 21.00
CA ALA A 406 -8.18 -1.64 20.87
C ALA A 406 -8.31 -0.44 21.80
N GLU A 407 -7.23 -0.08 22.49
CA GLU A 407 -7.22 1.02 23.45
C GLU A 407 -5.84 1.68 23.48
N ALA A 408 -5.80 3.01 23.64
CA ALA A 408 -4.55 3.71 23.86
C ALA A 408 -4.09 3.49 25.30
N VAL A 409 -2.85 3.02 25.46
CA VAL A 409 -2.22 2.78 26.77
C VAL A 409 -1.14 3.80 27.10
N ASP A 410 -0.62 4.50 26.08
CA ASP A 410 0.32 5.62 26.25
C ASP A 410 0.18 6.58 25.07
N LEU A 411 -0.08 7.84 25.37
CA LEU A 411 -0.22 8.91 24.38
C LEU A 411 1.11 9.55 23.97
N GLY A 412 2.25 8.98 24.40
CA GLY A 412 3.59 9.43 24.01
C GLY A 412 3.99 10.82 24.54
N GLY A 413 3.32 11.29 25.59
CA GLY A 413 3.54 12.63 26.13
C GLY A 413 2.91 13.75 25.28
N ASN A 414 2.12 13.39 24.27
CA ASN A 414 1.31 14.34 23.52
C ASN A 414 0.21 14.91 24.42
N SER A 415 0.10 16.22 24.44
CA SER A 415 -0.97 16.95 25.13
C SER A 415 -2.00 17.38 24.09
N TYR A 416 -2.99 16.54 23.86
CA TYR A 416 -4.07 16.86 22.94
C TYR A 416 -5.14 17.71 23.63
N GLY A 417 -5.57 18.79 22.98
CA GLY A 417 -6.77 19.52 23.37
C GLY A 417 -8.02 18.63 23.30
N ALA A 418 -9.10 19.05 23.92
CA ALA A 418 -10.35 18.26 23.97
C ALA A 418 -10.93 17.89 22.59
N TYR A 419 -10.54 18.64 21.53
CA TYR A 419 -11.00 18.46 20.15
C TYR A 419 -9.89 18.08 19.17
N GLU A 420 -8.69 17.76 19.66
CA GLU A 420 -7.49 17.53 18.84
C GLU A 420 -6.91 16.13 19.01
N ARG A 421 -7.74 15.16 19.40
CA ARG A 421 -7.28 13.79 19.66
C ARG A 421 -7.27 12.97 18.38
N PRO A 422 -6.20 12.20 18.10
CA PRO A 422 -6.19 11.32 16.95
C PRO A 422 -7.25 10.22 17.09
N THR A 423 -7.80 9.84 15.95
CA THR A 423 -8.80 8.79 15.87
C THR A 423 -8.16 7.51 15.34
N LEU A 424 -8.35 6.41 16.04
CA LEU A 424 -7.96 5.09 15.57
C LEU A 424 -9.07 4.51 14.69
N ASN A 425 -8.71 4.17 13.47
CA ASN A 425 -9.58 3.48 12.52
C ASN A 425 -9.11 2.04 12.36
N MET A 426 -10.05 1.09 12.30
CA MET A 426 -9.79 -0.32 12.07
C MET A 426 -10.72 -0.85 10.98
N ASN A 427 -10.16 -1.28 9.85
CA ASN A 427 -10.90 -1.89 8.76
C ASN A 427 -10.51 -3.35 8.62
N PHE A 428 -11.49 -4.21 8.36
CA PHE A 428 -11.31 -5.66 8.30
C PHE A 428 -11.50 -6.16 6.87
N TYR A 429 -10.66 -7.10 6.49
CA TYR A 429 -10.68 -7.67 5.15
C TYR A 429 -10.44 -9.18 5.21
N ASN A 430 -11.09 -9.90 4.32
CA ASN A 430 -10.89 -11.34 4.18
C ASN A 430 -9.54 -11.68 3.47
N PRO A 431 -9.16 -12.96 3.33
CA PRO A 431 -7.92 -13.36 2.65
C PRO A 431 -7.75 -12.87 1.21
N LEU A 432 -8.82 -12.54 0.52
CA LEU A 432 -8.79 -11.91 -0.82
C LEU A 432 -8.83 -10.37 -0.75
N ARG A 433 -8.60 -9.79 0.42
CA ARG A 433 -8.64 -8.34 0.69
C ARG A 433 -10.02 -7.69 0.49
N MET A 434 -11.09 -8.49 0.42
CA MET A 434 -12.44 -7.97 0.33
C MET A 434 -12.88 -7.44 1.69
N PRO A 435 -13.56 -6.29 1.76
CA PRO A 435 -14.03 -5.72 3.02
C PRO A 435 -14.95 -6.69 3.78
N VAL A 436 -14.79 -6.75 5.09
CA VAL A 436 -15.69 -7.46 6.00
C VAL A 436 -16.38 -6.42 6.88
N THR A 437 -17.69 -6.36 6.75
CA THR A 437 -18.54 -5.42 7.53
C THR A 437 -18.69 -5.91 8.96
N ILE A 438 -18.44 -5.05 9.93
CA ILE A 438 -18.46 -5.39 11.36
C ILE A 438 -19.62 -4.77 12.12
N ASP A 439 -20.31 -3.78 11.57
CA ASP A 439 -21.49 -3.13 12.18
C ASP A 439 -22.50 -2.67 11.12
N ASP A 440 -23.75 -2.33 11.55
CA ASP A 440 -24.87 -1.86 10.71
C ASP A 440 -24.60 -0.56 9.95
N VAL A 441 -23.50 0.08 10.21
CA VAL A 441 -23.09 1.32 9.56
C VAL A 441 -21.78 1.03 8.86
N GLN A 442 -21.72 1.25 7.56
CA GLN A 442 -20.48 1.29 6.74
C GLN A 442 -19.52 2.37 7.25
N ARG A 443 -19.26 2.40 8.54
CA ARG A 443 -18.37 3.37 9.14
C ARG A 443 -17.11 2.66 9.57
N THR A 444 -16.02 3.17 9.08
CA THR A 444 -14.73 3.08 9.75
C THR A 444 -15.00 3.26 11.24
N GLU A 445 -14.89 2.18 12.02
CA GLU A 445 -15.00 2.34 13.46
C GLU A 445 -13.84 3.20 13.92
N TYR A 446 -14.17 4.31 14.53
CA TYR A 446 -13.18 5.24 15.06
C TYR A 446 -13.42 5.44 16.56
N VAL A 447 -12.36 5.46 17.29
CA VAL A 447 -12.35 5.92 18.68
C VAL A 447 -11.36 7.05 18.79
N THR A 448 -11.83 8.17 19.27
CA THR A 448 -10.93 9.22 19.74
C THR A 448 -10.09 8.65 20.89
N LEU A 449 -8.78 8.59 20.68
CA LEU A 449 -7.87 8.01 21.67
C LEU A 449 -7.77 8.93 22.88
N ASP A 450 -8.58 8.64 23.88
CA ASP A 450 -8.40 9.19 25.22
C ASP A 450 -8.22 8.06 26.26
N SER A 451 -7.69 8.42 27.41
CA SER A 451 -7.49 7.45 28.48
C SER A 451 -8.85 6.93 28.98
N GLY A 452 -9.15 5.68 28.73
CA GLY A 452 -10.31 4.98 29.25
C GLY A 452 -11.38 4.60 28.21
N HIS A 453 -11.22 4.98 26.93
CA HIS A 453 -12.11 4.51 25.87
C HIS A 453 -11.43 3.42 25.04
N ALA A 454 -12.16 2.37 24.75
CA ALA A 454 -11.71 1.28 23.89
C ALA A 454 -12.64 1.14 22.69
N LEU A 455 -12.04 0.94 21.52
CA LEU A 455 -12.72 0.48 20.34
C LEU A 455 -12.98 -1.02 20.49
N THR A 456 -14.24 -1.45 20.46
CA THR A 456 -14.62 -2.86 20.67
C THR A 456 -15.65 -3.30 19.65
N GLY A 457 -15.53 -4.52 19.17
CA GLY A 457 -16.48 -5.10 18.21
C GLY A 457 -16.09 -6.51 17.80
N GLY A 458 -16.70 -6.97 16.73
CA GLY A 458 -16.41 -8.29 16.17
C GLY A 458 -17.25 -8.59 14.93
N PHE A 459 -16.89 -9.66 14.24
CA PHE A 459 -17.68 -10.16 13.14
C PHE A 459 -19.10 -10.50 13.61
N GLN A 460 -20.10 -10.03 12.91
CA GLN A 460 -21.52 -10.16 13.29
C GLN A 460 -22.04 -11.59 13.08
N THR A 461 -21.36 -12.38 12.25
CA THR A 461 -21.65 -13.79 11.99
C THR A 461 -20.37 -14.62 12.08
N PRO A 462 -20.45 -15.92 12.29
CA PRO A 462 -19.33 -16.81 12.00
C PRO A 462 -18.99 -16.76 10.50
N VAL A 463 -17.71 -16.92 10.18
CA VAL A 463 -17.27 -17.05 8.79
C VAL A 463 -17.91 -18.28 8.17
N ASN A 464 -18.64 -18.12 7.07
CA ASN A 464 -19.37 -19.20 6.41
C ASN A 464 -19.39 -18.99 4.89
N ALA A 465 -18.90 -19.95 4.14
CA ALA A 465 -18.82 -19.88 2.67
C ALA A 465 -20.17 -19.59 2.00
N ALA A 466 -21.27 -20.09 2.54
CA ALA A 466 -22.61 -19.82 1.99
C ALA A 466 -23.08 -18.37 2.20
N ASN A 467 -22.43 -17.61 3.07
CA ASN A 467 -22.81 -16.21 3.33
C ASN A 467 -22.70 -15.33 2.07
N ARG A 468 -21.74 -15.64 1.15
CA ARG A 468 -21.55 -14.89 -0.10
C ARG A 468 -22.75 -14.94 -1.05
N ASP A 469 -23.65 -15.90 -0.84
CA ASP A 469 -24.85 -16.10 -1.66
C ASP A 469 -26.08 -15.42 -1.04
N VAL A 470 -25.91 -14.62 0.01
CA VAL A 470 -27.00 -13.85 0.62
C VAL A 470 -27.29 -12.62 -0.23
N ASP A 471 -28.47 -12.62 -0.84
CA ASP A 471 -28.95 -11.51 -1.63
C ASP A 471 -29.74 -10.53 -0.73
N GLY A 472 -29.69 -9.27 -1.07
CA GLY A 472 -30.49 -8.21 -0.45
C GLY A 472 -29.70 -6.95 -0.15
N MET A 473 -30.42 -5.83 -0.19
CA MET A 473 -29.86 -4.49 0.06
C MET A 473 -29.99 -4.05 1.52
N THR A 474 -30.27 -4.98 2.44
CA THR A 474 -30.35 -4.65 3.87
C THR A 474 -28.95 -4.68 4.49
N ASP A 475 -28.71 -3.85 5.50
CA ASP A 475 -27.44 -3.82 6.23
C ASP A 475 -27.07 -5.20 6.79
N ASP A 476 -28.06 -5.95 7.28
CA ASP A 476 -27.88 -7.32 7.75
C ASP A 476 -27.42 -8.26 6.62
N ALA A 477 -28.00 -8.17 5.44
CA ALA A 477 -27.62 -9.00 4.28
C ALA A 477 -26.21 -8.69 3.82
N THR A 478 -25.84 -7.42 3.69
CA THR A 478 -24.49 -6.97 3.34
C THR A 478 -23.47 -7.44 4.38
N THR A 479 -23.79 -7.30 5.66
CA THR A 479 -22.93 -7.77 6.76
C THR A 479 -22.71 -9.29 6.70
N ILE A 480 -23.77 -10.06 6.45
CA ILE A 480 -23.68 -11.51 6.30
C ILE A 480 -22.81 -11.86 5.07
N ALA A 481 -23.14 -11.28 3.91
CA ALA A 481 -22.47 -11.57 2.64
C ALA A 481 -20.97 -11.28 2.69
N SER A 482 -20.53 -10.24 3.39
CA SER A 482 -19.11 -9.88 3.51
C SER A 482 -18.28 -10.92 4.27
N ASN A 483 -18.88 -11.69 5.19
CA ASN A 483 -18.17 -12.59 6.11
C ASN A 483 -18.23 -14.06 5.65
N TRP A 484 -17.67 -14.34 4.47
CA TRP A 484 -17.77 -15.66 3.84
C TRP A 484 -16.47 -16.46 3.77
N LEU A 485 -15.31 -15.82 3.66
CA LEU A 485 -14.04 -16.48 3.40
C LEU A 485 -13.18 -16.56 4.67
N GLY A 486 -12.93 -17.79 5.12
CA GLY A 486 -12.03 -18.05 6.25
C GLY A 486 -10.56 -18.12 5.80
N GLY A 487 -9.67 -17.86 6.75
CA GLY A 487 -8.21 -17.83 6.57
C GLY A 487 -7.59 -16.68 7.35
N ASP A 488 -6.45 -16.17 6.87
CA ASP A 488 -5.79 -15.01 7.47
C ASP A 488 -6.62 -13.75 7.17
N GLN A 489 -7.38 -13.27 8.15
CA GLN A 489 -8.13 -12.01 8.03
C GLN A 489 -7.18 -10.84 8.23
N TYR A 490 -7.25 -9.86 7.37
CA TYR A 490 -6.44 -8.64 7.50
C TYR A 490 -7.17 -7.59 8.33
N VAL A 491 -6.39 -6.86 9.12
CA VAL A 491 -6.86 -5.67 9.84
C VAL A 491 -5.95 -4.51 9.48
N MET A 492 -6.52 -3.51 8.83
CA MET A 492 -5.87 -2.24 8.54
C MET A 492 -6.11 -1.29 9.70
N LEU A 493 -5.03 -0.77 10.24
CA LEU A 493 -4.99 0.20 11.33
C LEU A 493 -4.52 1.53 10.77
N ASN A 494 -5.27 2.57 11.03
CA ASN A 494 -4.86 3.94 10.71
C ASN A 494 -5.10 4.83 11.93
N LEU A 495 -4.09 5.63 12.24
CA LEU A 495 -4.23 6.71 13.20
C LEU A 495 -4.36 8.01 12.43
N SER A 496 -5.54 8.66 12.49
CA SER A 496 -5.83 9.86 11.73
C SER A 496 -4.82 10.98 12.02
N GLN A 497 -4.49 11.77 11.00
CA GLN A 497 -3.73 13.01 11.22
C GLN A 497 -4.63 14.07 11.84
N LEU A 498 -4.07 14.84 12.75
CA LEU A 498 -4.76 15.97 13.35
C LEU A 498 -4.69 17.17 12.39
N THR A 499 -5.84 17.66 11.96
CA THR A 499 -5.96 18.72 10.95
C THR A 499 -5.55 20.12 11.44
N HIS A 500 -5.39 20.31 12.76
CA HIS A 500 -5.16 21.62 13.37
C HIS A 500 -3.91 21.70 14.25
N VAL A 501 -3.02 20.73 14.17
CA VAL A 501 -1.79 20.72 14.98
C VAL A 501 -0.83 21.78 14.45
N LYS A 502 -0.45 22.71 15.30
CA LYS A 502 0.61 23.67 15.00
C LYS A 502 1.89 22.89 14.67
N SER A 503 2.68 23.38 13.73
CA SER A 503 3.95 22.77 13.28
C SER A 503 4.99 22.53 14.39
N THR A 504 4.68 22.93 15.61
CA THR A 504 5.51 22.74 16.81
C THR A 504 5.14 21.48 17.59
N ASP A 505 3.99 20.86 17.31
CA ASP A 505 3.54 19.69 18.05
C ASP A 505 4.23 18.45 17.49
N LYS A 506 4.82 17.70 18.38
CA LYS A 506 5.56 16.50 18.04
C LYS A 506 4.57 15.38 17.72
N ASN A 507 4.64 14.82 16.52
CA ASN A 507 3.97 13.55 16.20
C ASN A 507 4.69 12.41 16.95
N GLU A 508 4.52 12.36 18.26
CA GLU A 508 5.06 11.26 19.06
C GLU A 508 4.21 10.00 18.82
N PRO A 509 4.83 8.82 18.81
CA PRO A 509 4.09 7.58 18.68
C PRO A 509 3.08 7.41 19.81
N VAL A 510 1.88 6.99 19.46
CA VAL A 510 0.83 6.58 20.40
C VAL A 510 0.92 5.06 20.58
N ARG A 511 1.04 4.61 21.81
CA ARG A 511 1.03 3.18 22.12
C ARG A 511 -0.38 2.67 22.25
N VAL A 512 -0.72 1.70 21.41
CA VAL A 512 -2.05 1.08 21.37
C VAL A 512 -1.92 -0.39 21.77
N GLN A 513 -2.76 -0.83 22.70
CA GLN A 513 -2.94 -2.24 23.00
C GLN A 513 -4.08 -2.79 22.15
N ILE A 514 -3.84 -3.87 21.43
CA ILE A 514 -4.84 -4.55 20.60
C ILE A 514 -5.02 -5.97 21.11
N THR A 515 -6.26 -6.38 21.29
CA THR A 515 -6.63 -7.74 21.68
C THR A 515 -7.53 -8.35 20.62
N PHE A 516 -7.17 -9.53 20.14
CA PHE A 516 -7.99 -10.35 19.27
C PHE A 516 -8.40 -11.63 19.99
N GLN A 517 -9.68 -11.97 19.90
CA GLN A 517 -10.26 -13.21 20.39
C GLN A 517 -10.96 -13.91 19.24
N VAL A 518 -10.71 -15.19 19.06
CA VAL A 518 -11.35 -16.02 18.03
C VAL A 518 -12.18 -17.10 18.71
N ASP A 519 -13.48 -17.06 18.48
CA ASP A 519 -14.45 -17.99 19.03
C ASP A 519 -14.95 -18.97 17.96
N GLY A 520 -15.45 -20.13 18.38
CA GLY A 520 -15.99 -21.15 17.50
C GLY A 520 -14.97 -22.22 17.11
N THR A 521 -15.46 -23.23 16.41
CA THR A 521 -14.63 -24.37 15.99
C THR A 521 -14.26 -24.20 14.53
N ALA A 522 -12.97 -24.29 14.21
CA ALA A 522 -12.50 -24.27 12.84
C ALA A 522 -13.06 -25.44 12.01
N GLN A 523 -13.59 -25.12 10.84
CA GLN A 523 -14.17 -26.05 9.89
C GLN A 523 -13.42 -26.00 8.56
N LYS A 524 -13.72 -26.93 7.65
CA LYS A 524 -13.17 -26.94 6.31
C LYS A 524 -13.59 -25.66 5.55
N GLY A 525 -12.63 -24.96 4.97
CA GLY A 525 -12.85 -23.74 4.22
C GLY A 525 -13.07 -23.96 2.72
N VAL A 526 -13.12 -22.86 1.98
CA VAL A 526 -13.21 -22.81 0.52
C VAL A 526 -11.83 -23.05 -0.09
N HIS A 527 -11.76 -23.78 -1.19
CA HIS A 527 -10.55 -23.93 -1.98
C HIS A 527 -10.58 -22.97 -3.18
N LEU A 528 -9.71 -21.98 -3.16
CA LEU A 528 -9.58 -21.00 -4.24
C LEU A 528 -8.27 -21.19 -5.00
N THR A 529 -8.31 -20.95 -6.30
CA THR A 529 -7.12 -20.77 -7.12
C THR A 529 -6.76 -19.28 -7.08
N THR A 530 -5.58 -18.94 -6.52
CA THR A 530 -5.11 -17.56 -6.32
C THR A 530 -3.77 -17.26 -6.99
N SER A 531 -3.12 -18.26 -7.58
CA SER A 531 -1.91 -18.10 -8.37
C SER A 531 -1.90 -19.13 -9.50
N HIS A 532 -1.03 -18.94 -10.49
CA HIS A 532 -0.89 -19.85 -11.62
C HIS A 532 -0.58 -21.31 -11.21
N ASP A 533 0.05 -21.51 -10.05
CA ASP A 533 0.65 -22.79 -9.68
C ASP A 533 0.19 -23.38 -8.34
N ALA A 534 -0.60 -22.67 -7.53
CA ALA A 534 -1.02 -23.19 -6.23
C ALA A 534 -2.41 -22.70 -5.79
N PRO A 535 -3.32 -23.60 -5.40
CA PRO A 535 -4.58 -23.23 -4.76
C PRO A 535 -4.32 -22.65 -3.36
N MET A 536 -5.03 -21.57 -2.99
CA MET A 536 -5.07 -21.10 -1.61
C MET A 536 -5.85 -22.12 -0.78
N ASN A 537 -5.21 -22.74 0.17
CA ASN A 537 -5.88 -23.64 1.11
C ASN A 537 -6.27 -22.89 2.38
N THR A 538 -7.55 -22.54 2.49
CA THR A 538 -8.12 -21.87 3.67
C THR A 538 -8.57 -22.88 4.75
N ALA A 539 -8.34 -24.19 4.53
CA ALA A 539 -8.74 -25.25 5.43
C ALA A 539 -7.68 -25.56 6.49
N VAL A 540 -8.13 -25.92 7.67
CA VAL A 540 -7.29 -26.58 8.68
C VAL A 540 -7.07 -28.02 8.26
N ASN A 541 -5.82 -28.49 8.27
CA ASN A 541 -5.54 -29.90 8.03
C ASN A 541 -6.19 -30.77 9.11
N ASP A 542 -6.68 -31.96 8.74
CA ASP A 542 -7.36 -32.93 9.62
C ASP A 542 -6.58 -33.33 10.89
N GLN A 543 -5.33 -32.92 11.03
CA GLN A 543 -4.48 -33.21 12.18
C GLN A 543 -4.20 -32.01 13.09
N GLY A 544 -4.90 -30.88 12.94
CA GLY A 544 -4.73 -29.71 13.81
C GLY A 544 -3.35 -29.02 13.70
N LYS A 545 -2.52 -29.42 12.73
CA LYS A 545 -1.25 -28.74 12.44
C LYS A 545 -1.50 -27.62 11.43
N LYS A 546 -1.09 -26.42 11.76
CA LYS A 546 -1.16 -25.21 10.91
C LYS A 546 -0.60 -25.52 9.52
N GLY A 547 -1.44 -25.45 8.51
CA GLY A 547 -0.99 -25.25 7.14
C GLY A 547 -0.39 -23.84 7.02
N THR A 548 0.84 -23.75 6.57
CA THR A 548 1.42 -22.45 6.22
C THR A 548 0.61 -21.86 5.07
N ALA A 549 -0.09 -20.75 5.32
CA ALA A 549 -0.68 -19.97 4.24
C ALA A 549 0.45 -19.58 3.28
N VAL A 550 0.28 -19.90 2.01
CA VAL A 550 1.20 -19.43 0.97
C VAL A 550 0.74 -18.03 0.63
N ASP A 551 1.55 -17.03 0.96
CA ASP A 551 1.30 -15.65 0.56
C ASP A 551 1.07 -15.57 -0.94
N ALA A 552 -0.03 -14.95 -1.33
CA ALA A 552 -0.26 -14.54 -2.71
C ALA A 552 0.71 -13.38 -3.04
N GLY A 553 1.94 -13.70 -3.40
CA GLY A 553 2.94 -12.68 -3.72
C GLY A 553 4.40 -13.08 -3.57
N GLY A 554 4.68 -14.33 -3.20
CA GLY A 554 6.06 -14.82 -3.10
C GLY A 554 6.49 -15.59 -4.35
N THR A 555 7.21 -14.96 -5.26
CA THR A 555 8.00 -15.68 -6.27
C THR A 555 9.05 -16.52 -5.56
N LYS A 556 8.87 -17.84 -5.56
CA LYS A 556 9.98 -18.77 -5.26
C LYS A 556 10.86 -18.88 -6.49
N THR A 557 11.99 -18.22 -6.48
CA THR A 557 13.13 -18.67 -7.29
C THR A 557 13.74 -19.88 -6.59
N ALA A 558 13.68 -21.02 -7.25
CA ALA A 558 14.36 -22.23 -6.81
C ALA A 558 15.89 -22.03 -6.99
N SER A 559 16.62 -22.09 -5.90
CA SER A 559 18.00 -22.59 -5.92
C SER A 559 18.28 -23.26 -4.58
N ASP A 560 18.20 -24.59 -4.61
CA ASP A 560 18.76 -25.47 -3.60
C ASP A 560 20.27 -25.30 -3.56
N HIS A 561 20.80 -24.75 -2.48
CA HIS A 561 22.13 -25.07 -1.99
C HIS A 561 22.13 -25.15 -0.47
N ARG A 562 22.17 -26.38 0.01
CA ARG A 562 22.49 -26.71 1.40
C ARG A 562 23.88 -26.22 1.74
N ILE A 563 24.02 -25.42 2.80
CA ILE A 563 25.24 -25.42 3.63
C ILE A 563 24.82 -25.44 5.10
N LEU A 564 25.43 -26.39 5.78
CA LEU A 564 25.29 -26.74 7.17
C LEU A 564 25.79 -25.64 8.13
N GLY A 565 25.07 -25.46 9.21
CA GLY A 565 25.62 -25.25 10.56
C GLY A 565 26.17 -23.89 10.91
N LEU A 566 25.52 -23.21 11.84
CA LEU A 566 26.16 -22.73 13.06
C LEU A 566 25.12 -22.13 14.03
N SER A 567 25.42 -22.33 15.30
CA SER A 567 24.59 -22.20 16.49
C SER A 567 24.17 -20.78 16.86
N ARG A 568 23.07 -20.74 17.61
CA ARG A 568 22.55 -19.61 18.37
C ARG A 568 23.58 -19.02 19.33
N THR A 569 23.72 -17.71 19.33
CA THR A 569 23.91 -16.92 20.54
C THR A 569 23.27 -15.55 20.36
N GLY A 570 22.54 -15.11 21.37
CA GLY A 570 21.68 -13.96 21.35
C GLY A 570 22.43 -12.62 21.40
N LEU A 571 21.73 -11.59 20.90
CA LEU A 571 22.00 -10.21 21.29
C LEU A 571 20.66 -9.43 21.29
N THR A 572 20.33 -8.97 22.46
CA THR A 572 19.26 -8.03 22.78
C THR A 572 19.61 -6.64 22.23
N GLY A 573 18.71 -6.03 21.51
CA GLY A 573 18.81 -4.64 21.10
C GLY A 573 17.50 -4.18 20.46
N GLY A 574 16.64 -3.52 21.24
CA GLY A 574 15.43 -2.91 20.72
C GLY A 574 15.78 -1.72 19.82
N ALA A 575 15.24 -1.70 18.63
CA ALA A 575 15.25 -0.54 17.76
C ALA A 575 13.83 -0.26 17.29
N ILE A 576 13.33 0.92 17.60
CA ILE A 576 12.11 1.50 17.06
C ILE A 576 12.33 1.65 15.56
N GLY A 577 11.56 0.92 14.75
CA GLY A 577 11.68 0.96 13.29
C GLY A 577 10.96 2.18 12.73
N ALA A 578 11.65 3.31 12.67
CA ALA A 578 11.25 4.41 11.80
C ALA A 578 11.84 4.15 10.41
N GLY A 579 11.05 4.34 9.35
CA GLY A 579 11.50 4.22 7.96
C GLY A 579 12.72 5.11 7.69
N VAL A 580 13.60 4.68 6.83
CA VAL A 580 14.86 5.37 6.53
C VAL A 580 14.87 5.82 5.07
N ILE A 581 15.11 7.10 4.84
CA ILE A 581 15.18 7.70 3.50
C ILE A 581 16.57 8.23 3.22
N ALA A 582 17.09 7.95 2.02
CA ALA A 582 18.19 8.70 1.44
C ALA A 582 17.67 9.54 0.28
N ILE A 583 17.80 10.86 0.37
CA ILE A 583 17.49 11.76 -0.73
C ILE A 583 18.75 11.93 -1.58
N ALA A 584 18.67 11.50 -2.84
CA ALA A 584 19.65 11.84 -3.85
C ALA A 584 19.13 13.05 -4.64
N ALA A 585 19.46 14.25 -4.22
CA ALA A 585 19.08 15.46 -4.93
C ALA A 585 20.13 15.80 -6.00
N ILE A 586 19.65 15.91 -7.24
CA ILE A 586 20.50 16.31 -8.36
C ILE A 586 20.03 17.61 -8.94
N ILE A 587 21.03 18.36 -9.33
CA ILE A 587 20.80 19.45 -10.25
C ILE A 587 22.04 19.57 -11.15
N GLY A 588 21.93 19.04 -12.35
CA GLY A 588 22.83 19.32 -13.45
C GLY A 588 22.07 20.06 -14.54
N ALA A 589 22.10 21.38 -14.52
CA ALA A 589 21.58 22.19 -15.61
C ALA A 589 22.72 22.48 -16.60
N THR A 590 22.68 21.86 -17.79
CA THR A 590 23.47 22.33 -18.94
C THR A 590 22.54 23.06 -19.88
N VAL A 591 22.39 24.36 -19.67
CA VAL A 591 21.74 25.24 -20.65
C VAL A 591 22.75 25.54 -21.77
N LEU A 592 22.72 24.78 -22.85
CA LEU A 592 23.39 25.13 -24.10
C LEU A 592 22.52 26.13 -24.85
N ILE A 593 22.70 27.43 -24.58
CA ILE A 593 22.18 28.50 -25.42
C ILE A 593 23.04 28.55 -26.68
N ARG A 594 22.64 27.89 -27.76
CA ARG A 594 23.14 28.16 -29.10
C ARG A 594 22.58 29.49 -29.58
N ARG A 595 23.35 30.57 -29.44
CA ARG A 595 23.13 31.79 -30.19
C ARG A 595 23.34 31.49 -31.69
N ARG A 596 22.26 31.41 -32.46
CA ARG A 596 22.33 31.56 -33.93
C ARG A 596 22.67 33.02 -34.24
N LYS A 597 23.87 33.27 -34.71
CA LYS A 597 24.16 34.49 -35.45
C LYS A 597 23.41 34.43 -36.76
N ARG A 598 22.56 35.41 -37.04
CA ARG A 598 22.10 35.75 -38.39
C ARG A 598 23.20 36.57 -39.02
N SER A 599 23.66 36.17 -40.17
CA SER A 599 24.21 37.01 -41.24
C SER A 599 23.32 36.83 -42.46
#